data_db72259a699541535d2d61beff906db4
#
_entry.id   db72259a699541535d2d61beff906db4
#
_cell.length_a   1.000
_cell.length_b   1.000
_cell.length_c   1.000
_cell.angle_alpha   90.00
_cell.angle_beta   90.00
_cell.angle_gamma   90.00
#
_symmetry.space_group_name_H-M   'P 1'
#
loop_
_entity.id
_entity.type
_entity.pdbx_description
1 polymer ?
#
loop_
_entity_poly.entity_id
_entity_poly.type
_entity_poly.pdbx_seq_one_letter_code
_entity_poly.pdbx_strand_id
1 'polypeptide(L)'
;VFSGKIHKMKLNLALAQINTKLGDVEANLAKHLDYIKQAKSEKTDLLVFPELSLTGYVLQDLVASAAHKPVDDDPIFKHLLNASKDIDLVVGFVDEDSRHRFFIASAYLSGGKTIHVHHKVYLPTYGLFDEGRFFAWGDRVRAFDTRFGRMGMLICEDFWHASPPYLLWLDGADIMIFSSASPGRGLNDKEKLESARWVERVTKAYASMFTSFVAHSNRVGYEDGLHFWGGATVFDPNGEEIAHGPYNEEAITYSQLDLNQLRRTRARLPLLRDERTNLTVAELQRILQK
;
A
#
# COMPACT_ATOMS: atom_id res chain seq x y z
N VAL A 1 -29.79 -0.87 0.97
CA VAL A 1 -30.07 -0.07 2.18
C VAL A 1 -28.73 0.15 2.87
N PHE A 2 -28.08 1.29 2.61
CA PHE A 2 -26.85 1.66 3.29
C PHE A 2 -27.17 2.06 4.72
N SER A 3 -26.74 1.24 5.68
CA SER A 3 -26.71 1.59 7.11
C SER A 3 -25.80 2.80 7.25
N GLY A 4 -26.37 3.96 7.63
CA GLY A 4 -25.62 5.20 7.84
C GLY A 4 -24.70 5.12 9.05
N LYS A 5 -23.54 4.48 8.88
CA LYS A 5 -22.40 4.67 9.80
C LYS A 5 -21.87 6.07 9.58
N ILE A 6 -21.88 6.89 10.62
CA ILE A 6 -21.19 8.20 10.63
C ILE A 6 -19.71 7.90 10.44
N HIS A 7 -19.21 8.07 9.22
CA HIS A 7 -17.77 7.98 8.97
C HIS A 7 -17.07 9.16 9.63
N LYS A 8 -15.93 8.90 10.27
CA LYS A 8 -15.09 9.96 10.82
C LYS A 8 -14.69 10.89 9.68
N MET A 9 -14.97 12.19 9.81
CA MET A 9 -14.75 13.18 8.75
C MET A 9 -13.29 13.49 8.46
N LYS A 10 -12.39 13.11 9.36
CA LYS A 10 -10.94 13.29 9.26
C LYS A 10 -10.24 11.98 9.56
N LEU A 11 -9.17 11.70 8.83
CA LEU A 11 -8.28 10.57 9.06
C LEU A 11 -6.87 11.10 9.34
N ASN A 12 -6.34 10.84 10.54
CA ASN A 12 -4.93 11.07 10.85
C ASN A 12 -4.15 9.86 10.32
N LEU A 13 -3.47 10.03 9.21
CA LEU A 13 -2.67 9.03 8.52
C LEU A 13 -1.20 9.20 8.86
N ALA A 14 -0.50 8.09 9.09
CA ALA A 14 0.95 8.04 9.17
C ALA A 14 1.50 7.01 8.18
N LEU A 15 2.60 7.36 7.51
CA LEU A 15 3.34 6.47 6.61
C LEU A 15 4.70 6.18 7.24
N ALA A 16 4.93 4.91 7.60
CA ALA A 16 6.19 4.45 8.13
C ALA A 16 7.18 4.19 6.99
N GLN A 17 8.36 4.74 7.12
CA GLN A 17 9.48 4.59 6.21
C GLN A 17 10.61 3.94 6.99
N ILE A 18 10.75 2.61 6.86
CA ILE A 18 11.62 1.81 7.70
C ILE A 18 12.68 1.05 6.89
N ASN A 19 13.84 0.86 7.50
CA ASN A 19 14.87 -0.07 7.06
C ASN A 19 14.64 -1.41 7.75
N THR A 20 14.34 -2.45 6.98
CA THR A 20 14.06 -3.79 7.47
C THR A 20 15.32 -4.64 7.50
N LYS A 21 15.36 -5.64 8.38
CA LYS A 21 16.39 -6.67 8.45
C LYS A 21 15.95 -7.89 7.66
N LEU A 22 16.69 -8.26 6.61
CA LEU A 22 16.34 -9.37 5.74
C LEU A 22 16.19 -10.68 6.52
N GLY A 23 15.04 -11.33 6.43
CA GLY A 23 14.69 -12.59 7.06
C GLY A 23 14.50 -12.56 8.59
N ASP A 24 14.82 -11.45 9.27
CA ASP A 24 14.71 -11.32 10.73
C ASP A 24 13.33 -10.75 11.12
N VAL A 25 12.29 -11.60 11.04
CA VAL A 25 10.91 -11.19 11.27
C VAL A 25 10.69 -10.66 12.69
N GLU A 26 11.35 -11.24 13.69
CA GLU A 26 11.20 -10.80 15.10
C GLU A 26 11.80 -9.41 15.33
N ALA A 27 13.00 -9.12 14.79
CA ALA A 27 13.57 -7.79 14.87
C ALA A 27 12.72 -6.75 14.10
N ASN A 28 12.17 -7.12 12.95
CA ASN A 28 11.26 -6.26 12.19
C ASN A 28 9.94 -6.04 12.95
N LEU A 29 9.36 -7.07 13.59
CA LEU A 29 8.20 -6.93 14.45
C LEU A 29 8.47 -5.94 15.60
N ALA A 30 9.60 -6.07 16.28
CA ALA A 30 9.98 -5.15 17.34
C ALA A 30 10.01 -3.69 16.86
N LYS A 31 10.58 -3.46 15.66
CA LYS A 31 10.57 -2.14 15.00
C LYS A 31 9.14 -1.68 14.68
N HIS A 32 8.27 -2.55 14.17
CA HIS A 32 6.86 -2.19 13.93
C HIS A 32 6.17 -1.76 15.21
N LEU A 33 6.34 -2.50 16.30
CA LEU A 33 5.72 -2.16 17.58
C LEU A 33 6.21 -0.82 18.14
N ASP A 34 7.49 -0.49 17.95
CA ASP A 34 8.02 0.82 18.33
C ASP A 34 7.43 1.97 17.48
N TYR A 35 7.35 1.80 16.16
CA TYR A 35 6.70 2.77 15.26
C TYR A 35 5.20 2.93 15.56
N ILE A 36 4.50 1.83 15.88
CA ILE A 36 3.10 1.87 16.32
C ILE A 36 2.95 2.70 17.60
N LYS A 37 3.85 2.51 18.58
CA LYS A 37 3.84 3.31 19.82
C LYS A 37 4.05 4.78 19.53
N GLN A 38 4.99 5.15 18.67
CA GLN A 38 5.23 6.52 18.25
C GLN A 38 3.99 7.13 17.55
N ALA A 39 3.42 6.42 16.57
CA ALA A 39 2.24 6.86 15.84
C ALA A 39 1.02 7.06 16.78
N LYS A 40 0.84 6.19 17.77
CA LYS A 40 -0.22 6.35 18.78
C LYS A 40 -0.04 7.59 19.62
N SER A 41 1.20 7.99 19.98
CA SER A 41 1.45 9.24 20.72
C SER A 41 1.05 10.47 19.93
N GLU A 42 1.10 10.42 18.60
CA GLU A 42 0.66 11.48 17.68
C GLU A 42 -0.83 11.36 17.26
N LYS A 43 -1.61 10.52 17.94
CA LYS A 43 -3.06 10.31 17.68
C LYS A 43 -3.36 9.86 16.26
N THR A 44 -2.48 9.07 15.69
CA THR A 44 -2.67 8.46 14.37
C THR A 44 -3.85 7.49 14.39
N ASP A 45 -4.67 7.52 13.36
CA ASP A 45 -5.79 6.61 13.15
C ASP A 45 -5.40 5.38 12.33
N LEU A 46 -4.52 5.58 11.33
CA LEU A 46 -4.01 4.54 10.42
C LEU A 46 -2.51 4.73 10.22
N LEU A 47 -1.74 3.68 10.50
CA LEU A 47 -0.31 3.61 10.21
C LEU A 47 -0.06 2.59 9.08
N VAL A 48 0.63 3.03 8.02
CA VAL A 48 0.95 2.23 6.86
C VAL A 48 2.43 1.91 6.84
N PHE A 49 2.76 0.63 6.80
CA PHE A 49 4.12 0.13 6.59
C PHE A 49 4.37 -0.22 5.11
N PRO A 50 5.63 -0.25 4.66
CA PRO A 50 5.97 -0.57 3.29
C PRO A 50 5.79 -2.05 2.92
N GLU A 51 6.00 -2.37 1.64
CA GLU A 51 6.02 -3.72 1.11
C GLU A 51 7.05 -4.59 1.84
N LEU A 52 6.66 -5.83 2.17
CA LEU A 52 7.51 -6.82 2.86
C LEU A 52 8.20 -6.25 4.11
N SER A 53 7.51 -5.36 4.82
CA SER A 53 8.06 -4.66 5.98
C SER A 53 8.39 -5.57 7.15
N LEU A 54 7.75 -6.74 7.27
CA LEU A 54 8.07 -7.74 8.29
C LEU A 54 9.27 -8.63 7.93
N THR A 55 9.60 -8.77 6.65
CA THR A 55 10.52 -9.84 6.21
C THR A 55 11.78 -9.33 5.54
N GLY A 56 11.79 -8.10 5.01
CA GLY A 56 12.76 -7.67 4.01
C GLY A 56 12.34 -8.14 2.62
N TYR A 57 13.04 -7.66 1.58
CA TYR A 57 12.62 -7.83 0.19
C TYR A 57 13.34 -8.97 -0.53
N VAL A 58 14.67 -9.10 -0.41
CA VAL A 58 15.50 -10.06 -1.17
C VAL A 58 15.53 -11.42 -0.47
N LEU A 59 14.36 -12.00 -0.22
CA LEU A 59 14.24 -13.24 0.57
C LEU A 59 14.75 -14.49 -0.14
N GLN A 60 14.58 -14.60 -1.45
CA GLN A 60 14.95 -15.78 -2.23
C GLN A 60 14.43 -17.09 -1.59
N ASP A 61 15.30 -18.00 -1.22
CA ASP A 61 14.98 -19.29 -0.58
C ASP A 61 14.49 -19.16 0.89
N LEU A 62 14.61 -17.98 1.49
CA LEU A 62 14.06 -17.70 2.82
C LEU A 62 12.54 -17.48 2.83
N VAL A 63 11.88 -17.37 1.66
CA VAL A 63 10.45 -17.07 1.56
C VAL A 63 9.59 -17.98 2.44
N ALA A 64 9.83 -19.30 2.38
CA ALA A 64 9.06 -20.26 3.17
C ALA A 64 9.25 -20.09 4.69
N SER A 65 10.45 -19.72 5.11
CA SER A 65 10.79 -19.53 6.54
C SER A 65 10.25 -18.22 7.11
N ALA A 66 10.02 -17.23 6.23
CA ALA A 66 9.56 -15.88 6.59
C ALA A 66 8.04 -15.71 6.43
N ALA A 67 7.32 -16.77 5.99
CA ALA A 67 5.89 -16.71 5.77
C ALA A 67 5.10 -16.75 7.09
N HIS A 68 4.08 -15.90 7.20
CA HIS A 68 3.19 -15.80 8.34
C HIS A 68 1.74 -15.66 7.89
N LYS A 69 0.79 -15.99 8.77
CA LYS A 69 -0.65 -15.85 8.50
C LYS A 69 -1.25 -14.71 9.34
N PRO A 70 -2.08 -13.86 8.75
CA PRO A 70 -2.66 -12.73 9.48
C PRO A 70 -3.86 -13.17 10.35
N VAL A 71 -3.59 -14.07 11.31
CA VAL A 71 -4.56 -14.70 12.24
C VAL A 71 -4.07 -14.65 13.68
N ASP A 72 -4.98 -14.83 14.64
CA ASP A 72 -4.70 -14.65 16.08
C ASP A 72 -3.71 -15.67 16.68
N ASP A 73 -3.60 -16.85 16.10
CA ASP A 73 -2.71 -17.92 16.56
C ASP A 73 -1.31 -17.87 15.93
N ASP A 74 -1.10 -16.99 14.95
CA ASP A 74 0.23 -16.74 14.40
C ASP A 74 1.12 -15.97 15.42
N PRO A 75 2.35 -16.44 15.68
CA PRO A 75 3.22 -15.85 16.70
C PRO A 75 3.59 -14.39 16.46
N ILE A 76 3.59 -13.93 15.21
CA ILE A 76 3.91 -12.54 14.81
C ILE A 76 2.62 -11.71 14.75
N PHE A 77 1.61 -12.19 14.03
CA PHE A 77 0.37 -11.42 13.82
C PHE A 77 -0.44 -11.22 15.09
N LYS A 78 -0.39 -12.11 16.08
CA LYS A 78 -1.04 -11.88 17.39
C LYS A 78 -0.64 -10.57 18.05
N HIS A 79 0.63 -10.14 17.88
CA HIS A 79 1.13 -8.87 18.44
C HIS A 79 0.59 -7.69 17.65
N LEU A 80 0.59 -7.77 16.32
CA LEU A 80 0.07 -6.73 15.43
C LEU A 80 -1.45 -6.59 15.56
N LEU A 81 -2.18 -7.69 15.62
CA LEU A 81 -3.63 -7.71 15.86
C LEU A 81 -3.97 -7.10 17.22
N ASN A 82 -3.22 -7.42 18.27
CA ASN A 82 -3.41 -6.79 19.57
C ASN A 82 -3.16 -5.27 19.51
N ALA A 83 -2.10 -4.83 18.82
CA ALA A 83 -1.79 -3.42 18.63
C ALA A 83 -2.87 -2.70 17.81
N SER A 84 -3.50 -3.40 16.85
CA SER A 84 -4.55 -2.85 15.96
C SER A 84 -5.89 -2.59 16.64
N LYS A 85 -6.05 -2.89 17.94
CA LYS A 85 -7.24 -2.54 18.72
C LYS A 85 -7.43 -1.05 18.88
N ASP A 86 -6.33 -0.29 18.91
CA ASP A 86 -6.35 1.16 19.16
C ASP A 86 -5.96 2.00 17.93
N ILE A 87 -5.33 1.39 16.92
CA ILE A 87 -4.86 2.05 15.70
C ILE A 87 -4.97 1.09 14.53
N ASP A 88 -5.50 1.54 13.39
CA ASP A 88 -5.52 0.67 12.20
C ASP A 88 -4.12 0.56 11.60
N LEU A 89 -3.78 -0.61 11.05
CA LEU A 89 -2.45 -0.90 10.51
C LEU A 89 -2.55 -1.44 9.08
N VAL A 90 -1.61 -1.05 8.23
CA VAL A 90 -1.31 -1.76 6.98
C VAL A 90 0.11 -2.31 7.09
N VAL A 91 0.25 -3.63 6.92
CA VAL A 91 1.52 -4.34 7.15
C VAL A 91 1.87 -5.20 5.95
N GLY A 92 3.10 -5.05 5.42
CA GLY A 92 3.65 -5.88 4.33
C GLY A 92 4.33 -7.14 4.86
N PHE A 93 4.00 -8.30 4.30
CA PHE A 93 4.49 -9.60 4.74
C PHE A 93 4.48 -10.65 3.63
N VAL A 94 5.01 -11.84 3.90
CA VAL A 94 4.84 -13.03 3.05
C VAL A 94 3.69 -13.86 3.59
N ASP A 95 2.65 -14.05 2.78
CA ASP A 95 1.52 -14.93 3.09
C ASP A 95 1.70 -16.31 2.45
N GLU A 96 1.13 -17.35 3.08
CA GLU A 96 1.08 -18.71 2.57
C GLU A 96 -0.36 -19.21 2.50
N ASP A 97 -0.78 -19.70 1.34
CA ASP A 97 -2.12 -20.31 1.21
C ASP A 97 -2.15 -21.79 1.67
N SER A 98 -3.34 -22.38 1.62
CA SER A 98 -3.56 -23.79 1.98
C SER A 98 -2.93 -24.80 1.02
N ARG A 99 -2.37 -24.33 -0.11
CA ARG A 99 -1.65 -25.13 -1.11
C ARG A 99 -0.16 -24.87 -1.09
N HIS A 100 0.34 -24.21 -0.04
CA HIS A 100 1.76 -23.86 0.14
C HIS A 100 2.32 -22.96 -0.97
N ARG A 101 1.47 -22.09 -1.55
CA ARG A 101 1.94 -21.02 -2.43
C ARG A 101 2.20 -19.78 -1.59
N PHE A 102 3.31 -19.10 -1.86
CA PHE A 102 3.72 -17.90 -1.15
C PHE A 102 3.35 -16.65 -1.95
N PHE A 103 2.93 -15.60 -1.27
CA PHE A 103 2.50 -14.35 -1.86
C PHE A 103 3.17 -13.15 -1.17
N ILE A 104 3.56 -12.16 -1.95
CA ILE A 104 3.82 -10.83 -1.41
C ILE A 104 2.46 -10.25 -1.04
N ALA A 105 2.25 -9.95 0.24
CA ALA A 105 0.95 -9.58 0.77
C ALA A 105 1.00 -8.29 1.58
N SER A 106 -0.15 -7.62 1.64
CA SER A 106 -0.41 -6.49 2.52
C SER A 106 -1.72 -6.73 3.28
N ALA A 107 -1.69 -6.67 4.61
CA ALA A 107 -2.85 -6.87 5.47
C ALA A 107 -3.32 -5.54 6.08
N TYR A 108 -4.62 -5.25 6.02
CA TYR A 108 -5.27 -4.19 6.78
C TYR A 108 -5.84 -4.76 8.07
N LEU A 109 -5.32 -4.29 9.21
CA LEU A 109 -5.69 -4.73 10.54
C LEU A 109 -6.45 -3.62 11.26
N SER A 110 -7.59 -3.92 11.87
CA SER A 110 -8.41 -2.95 12.63
C SER A 110 -9.22 -3.64 13.71
N GLY A 111 -9.31 -3.03 14.89
CA GLY A 111 -10.11 -3.55 16.00
C GLY A 111 -9.68 -4.94 16.47
N GLY A 112 -8.42 -5.30 16.35
CA GLY A 112 -7.88 -6.60 16.70
C GLY A 112 -8.16 -7.69 15.66
N LYS A 113 -8.53 -7.35 14.44
CA LYS A 113 -8.89 -8.29 13.38
C LYS A 113 -8.23 -7.94 12.06
N THR A 114 -7.98 -8.94 11.24
CA THR A 114 -7.66 -8.79 9.83
C THR A 114 -8.94 -8.49 9.07
N ILE A 115 -9.00 -7.29 8.45
CA ILE A 115 -10.16 -6.83 7.68
C ILE A 115 -10.02 -7.18 6.21
N HIS A 116 -8.80 -7.05 5.66
CA HIS A 116 -8.52 -7.32 4.27
C HIS A 116 -7.07 -7.76 4.09
N VAL A 117 -6.83 -8.65 3.13
CA VAL A 117 -5.50 -9.02 2.64
C VAL A 117 -5.49 -8.85 1.13
N HIS A 118 -4.51 -8.10 0.63
CA HIS A 118 -4.21 -7.98 -0.78
C HIS A 118 -2.94 -8.75 -1.10
N HIS A 119 -2.99 -9.63 -2.08
CA HIS A 119 -1.82 -10.30 -2.67
C HIS A 119 -1.39 -9.53 -3.92
N LYS A 120 -0.10 -9.25 -4.05
CA LYS A 120 0.48 -8.58 -5.22
C LYS A 120 0.11 -9.32 -6.50
N VAL A 121 -0.50 -8.61 -7.45
CA VAL A 121 -0.99 -9.21 -8.71
C VAL A 121 0.01 -9.12 -9.85
N TYR A 122 0.95 -8.18 -9.80
CA TYR A 122 2.01 -8.02 -10.78
C TYR A 122 3.38 -8.26 -10.13
N LEU A 123 4.03 -9.34 -10.53
CA LEU A 123 5.35 -9.74 -10.03
C LEU A 123 6.40 -9.41 -11.09
N PRO A 124 7.23 -8.38 -10.91
CA PRO A 124 8.25 -8.03 -11.89
C PRO A 124 9.33 -9.11 -11.99
N THR A 125 9.73 -9.40 -13.23
CA THR A 125 10.80 -10.37 -13.58
C THR A 125 11.82 -9.76 -14.54
N TYR A 126 11.94 -8.43 -14.53
CA TYR A 126 12.84 -7.66 -15.39
C TYR A 126 13.86 -6.86 -14.56
N GLY A 127 14.99 -6.54 -15.18
CA GLY A 127 16.06 -5.78 -14.53
C GLY A 127 16.67 -6.57 -13.37
N LEU A 128 16.51 -6.03 -12.16
CA LEU A 128 17.01 -6.64 -10.91
C LEU A 128 15.95 -7.49 -10.19
N PHE A 129 14.74 -7.60 -10.74
CA PHE A 129 13.63 -8.30 -10.10
C PHE A 129 13.49 -9.74 -10.60
N ASP A 130 13.17 -10.65 -9.70
CA ASP A 130 12.90 -12.06 -9.98
C ASP A 130 11.77 -12.61 -9.07
N GLU A 131 10.76 -11.77 -8.79
CA GLU A 131 9.68 -12.10 -7.84
C GLU A 131 8.89 -13.35 -8.28
N GLY A 132 8.60 -13.47 -9.58
CA GLY A 132 7.85 -14.60 -10.13
C GLY A 132 8.51 -15.97 -9.97
N ARG A 133 9.79 -16.01 -9.58
CA ARG A 133 10.49 -17.26 -9.25
C ARG A 133 10.08 -17.80 -7.87
N PHE A 134 9.76 -16.93 -6.93
CA PHE A 134 9.55 -17.29 -5.52
C PHE A 134 8.11 -17.13 -5.07
N PHE A 135 7.33 -16.27 -5.73
CA PHE A 135 5.97 -15.90 -5.33
C PHE A 135 4.94 -16.25 -6.40
N ALA A 136 3.74 -16.55 -5.95
CA ALA A 136 2.55 -16.68 -6.78
C ALA A 136 1.86 -15.33 -6.95
N TRP A 137 1.17 -15.13 -8.07
CA TRP A 137 0.38 -13.94 -8.37
C TRP A 137 -0.92 -13.91 -7.56
N GLY A 138 -1.28 -12.73 -7.05
CA GLY A 138 -2.63 -12.46 -6.58
C GLY A 138 -3.64 -12.53 -7.74
N ASP A 139 -4.87 -12.91 -7.41
CA ASP A 139 -5.94 -13.07 -8.40
C ASP A 139 -7.05 -12.02 -8.28
N ARG A 140 -6.88 -11.02 -7.38
CA ARG A 140 -7.95 -10.09 -7.04
C ARG A 140 -7.42 -8.68 -6.79
N VAL A 141 -8.18 -7.71 -7.28
CA VAL A 141 -8.04 -6.28 -6.95
C VAL A 141 -9.39 -5.80 -6.46
N ARG A 142 -9.53 -5.52 -5.15
CA ARG A 142 -10.80 -5.18 -4.52
C ARG A 142 -10.65 -4.06 -3.51
N ALA A 143 -11.60 -3.14 -3.53
CA ALA A 143 -11.79 -2.20 -2.43
C ALA A 143 -12.56 -2.87 -1.28
N PHE A 144 -12.34 -2.40 -0.06
CA PHE A 144 -12.96 -2.91 1.15
C PHE A 144 -13.42 -1.78 2.07
N ASP A 145 -14.40 -2.08 2.92
CA ASP A 145 -14.97 -1.08 3.82
C ASP A 145 -14.17 -0.96 5.11
N THR A 146 -13.93 0.28 5.52
CA THR A 146 -13.29 0.65 6.78
C THR A 146 -14.15 1.65 7.55
N ARG A 147 -13.75 1.99 8.77
CA ARG A 147 -14.40 3.06 9.54
C ARG A 147 -14.20 4.47 8.95
N PHE A 148 -13.35 4.61 7.93
CA PHE A 148 -13.05 5.88 7.24
C PHE A 148 -13.63 5.97 5.82
N GLY A 149 -14.35 4.95 5.35
CA GLY A 149 -14.84 4.81 3.99
C GLY A 149 -14.23 3.61 3.28
N ARG A 150 -14.42 3.51 1.98
CA ARG A 150 -13.85 2.42 1.19
C ARG A 150 -12.39 2.71 0.87
N MET A 151 -11.55 1.69 1.06
CA MET A 151 -10.13 1.75 0.77
C MET A 151 -9.73 0.68 -0.23
N GLY A 152 -8.65 0.95 -0.98
CA GLY A 152 -7.98 -0.02 -1.79
C GLY A 152 -6.50 -0.09 -1.43
N MET A 153 -5.89 -1.27 -1.54
CA MET A 153 -4.47 -1.47 -1.33
C MET A 153 -3.83 -2.06 -2.57
N LEU A 154 -2.64 -1.58 -2.93
CA LEU A 154 -1.80 -2.09 -4.01
C LEU A 154 -0.34 -2.17 -3.56
N ILE A 155 0.39 -3.12 -4.13
CA ILE A 155 1.78 -3.38 -3.76
C ILE A 155 2.69 -3.11 -4.96
N CYS A 156 3.52 -2.10 -4.85
CA CYS A 156 4.64 -1.77 -5.75
C CYS A 156 4.27 -1.86 -7.24
N GLU A 157 4.66 -2.89 -7.97
CA GLU A 157 4.40 -3.09 -9.39
C GLU A 157 2.91 -3.02 -9.77
N ASP A 158 2.00 -3.30 -8.83
CA ASP A 158 0.56 -3.23 -9.11
C ASP A 158 0.12 -1.85 -9.63
N PHE A 159 0.66 -0.77 -9.08
CA PHE A 159 0.29 0.57 -9.52
C PHE A 159 1.15 1.12 -10.68
N TRP A 160 2.12 0.34 -11.17
CA TRP A 160 2.80 0.63 -12.43
C TRP A 160 1.92 0.30 -13.64
N HIS A 161 0.94 -0.56 -13.44
CA HIS A 161 -0.10 -0.90 -14.42
C HIS A 161 -1.35 -0.06 -14.15
N ALA A 162 -1.97 0.48 -15.20
CA ALA A 162 -3.15 1.35 -15.04
C ALA A 162 -4.40 0.61 -14.53
N SER A 163 -4.50 -0.70 -14.79
CA SER A 163 -5.72 -1.47 -14.50
C SER A 163 -6.00 -1.65 -13.00
N PRO A 164 -5.05 -1.97 -12.08
CA PRO A 164 -5.40 -2.15 -10.69
C PRO A 164 -5.92 -0.87 -10.00
N PRO A 165 -5.30 0.31 -10.14
CA PRO A 165 -5.87 1.54 -9.58
C PRO A 165 -7.24 1.89 -10.18
N TYR A 166 -7.43 1.66 -11.50
CA TYR A 166 -8.71 1.88 -12.17
C TYR A 166 -9.80 0.94 -11.61
N LEU A 167 -9.50 -0.33 -11.39
CA LEU A 167 -10.43 -1.30 -10.80
C LEU A 167 -10.81 -0.92 -9.37
N LEU A 168 -9.86 -0.48 -8.54
CA LEU A 168 -10.14 0.01 -7.20
C LEU A 168 -11.05 1.24 -7.22
N TRP A 169 -10.81 2.17 -8.14
CA TRP A 169 -11.65 3.36 -8.31
C TRP A 169 -13.08 2.99 -8.72
N LEU A 170 -13.27 2.08 -9.67
CA LEU A 170 -14.59 1.59 -10.07
C LEU A 170 -15.31 0.85 -8.93
N ASP A 171 -14.55 0.14 -8.08
CA ASP A 171 -15.06 -0.53 -6.87
C ASP A 171 -15.31 0.45 -5.71
N GLY A 172 -15.12 1.75 -5.95
CA GLY A 172 -15.47 2.84 -5.05
C GLY A 172 -14.42 3.20 -4.01
N ALA A 173 -13.15 2.90 -4.24
CA ALA A 173 -12.09 3.30 -3.32
C ALA A 173 -11.98 4.83 -3.20
N ASP A 174 -12.18 5.33 -2.00
CA ASP A 174 -12.02 6.74 -1.62
C ASP A 174 -10.56 7.08 -1.28
N ILE A 175 -9.85 6.10 -0.75
CA ILE A 175 -8.46 6.18 -0.34
C ILE A 175 -7.72 4.97 -0.92
N MET A 176 -6.66 5.21 -1.66
CA MET A 176 -5.77 4.17 -2.19
C MET A 176 -4.44 4.20 -1.43
N ILE A 177 -4.06 3.05 -0.87
CA ILE A 177 -2.81 2.85 -0.14
C ILE A 177 -1.87 2.04 -1.03
N PHE A 178 -0.71 2.59 -1.34
CA PHE A 178 0.34 1.94 -2.11
C PHE A 178 1.55 1.68 -1.21
N SER A 179 1.92 0.41 -1.07
CA SER A 179 3.08 -0.02 -0.29
C SER A 179 4.17 -0.49 -1.22
N SER A 180 5.40 -0.02 -1.06
CA SER A 180 6.52 -0.35 -1.95
C SER A 180 7.80 -0.70 -1.20
N ALA A 181 8.61 -1.56 -1.82
CA ALA A 181 10.04 -1.66 -1.61
C ALA A 181 10.74 -1.29 -2.92
N SER A 182 10.63 -0.01 -3.30
CA SER A 182 11.08 0.49 -4.59
C SER A 182 12.58 0.83 -4.54
N PRO A 183 13.43 0.12 -5.31
CA PRO A 183 14.86 0.40 -5.34
C PRO A 183 15.19 1.65 -6.15
N GLY A 184 16.31 2.28 -5.79
CA GLY A 184 16.86 3.41 -6.52
C GLY A 184 17.38 3.00 -7.89
N ARG A 185 16.88 3.66 -8.94
CA ARG A 185 17.32 3.48 -10.31
C ARG A 185 17.50 4.83 -10.99
N GLY A 186 18.37 4.84 -12.02
CA GLY A 186 18.58 6.02 -12.83
C GLY A 186 19.41 7.07 -12.08
N LEU A 187 20.72 6.88 -12.04
CA LEU A 187 21.68 7.90 -11.63
C LEU A 187 21.75 8.96 -12.74
N ASN A 188 21.06 10.06 -12.54
CA ASN A 188 21.26 11.29 -13.30
C ASN A 188 22.04 12.27 -12.43
N ASP A 189 22.74 13.23 -13.04
CA ASP A 189 23.40 14.38 -12.36
C ASP A 189 22.42 15.27 -11.57
N LYS A 190 21.21 14.80 -11.29
CA LYS A 190 20.15 15.53 -10.60
C LYS A 190 19.94 14.93 -9.21
N GLU A 191 19.65 15.79 -8.26
CA GLU A 191 19.47 15.50 -6.83
C GLU A 191 18.44 14.42 -6.50
N LYS A 192 17.61 13.99 -7.45
CA LYS A 192 16.50 13.06 -7.24
C LYS A 192 16.51 11.90 -8.23
N LEU A 193 16.39 10.67 -7.71
CA LEU A 193 16.33 9.45 -8.52
C LEU A 193 15.16 9.48 -9.53
N GLU A 194 15.38 8.91 -10.71
CA GLU A 194 14.35 8.84 -11.74
C GLU A 194 13.17 7.97 -11.32
N SER A 195 13.44 6.86 -10.63
CA SER A 195 12.41 5.99 -10.03
C SER A 195 11.50 6.74 -9.04
N ALA A 196 12.07 7.61 -8.19
CA ALA A 196 11.30 8.43 -7.27
C ALA A 196 10.39 9.42 -8.01
N ARG A 197 10.93 10.12 -9.01
CA ARG A 197 10.13 11.05 -9.85
C ARG A 197 9.00 10.37 -10.58
N TRP A 198 9.24 9.16 -11.06
CA TRP A 198 8.21 8.40 -11.75
C TRP A 198 7.07 8.03 -10.80
N VAL A 199 7.39 7.45 -9.64
CA VAL A 199 6.40 7.05 -8.63
C VAL A 199 5.55 8.24 -8.19
N GLU A 200 6.16 9.37 -7.84
CA GLU A 200 5.43 10.59 -7.44
C GLU A 200 4.54 11.14 -8.57
N ARG A 201 5.02 11.12 -9.80
CA ARG A 201 4.21 11.56 -10.96
C ARG A 201 2.98 10.68 -11.14
N VAL A 202 3.14 9.37 -11.04
CA VAL A 202 2.05 8.41 -11.26
C VAL A 202 1.05 8.43 -10.11
N THR A 203 1.51 8.49 -8.86
CA THR A 203 0.63 8.57 -7.69
C THR A 203 -0.18 9.87 -7.68
N LYS A 204 0.46 11.00 -8.04
CA LYS A 204 -0.22 12.28 -8.26
C LYS A 204 -1.28 12.20 -9.37
N ALA A 205 -0.94 11.54 -10.49
CA ALA A 205 -1.86 11.36 -11.61
C ALA A 205 -3.09 10.54 -11.19
N TYR A 206 -2.91 9.43 -10.48
CA TYR A 206 -4.02 8.62 -9.99
C TYR A 206 -4.91 9.39 -9.01
N ALA A 207 -4.33 10.18 -8.09
CA ALA A 207 -5.10 10.97 -7.16
C ALA A 207 -6.04 11.94 -7.89
N SER A 208 -5.54 12.67 -8.89
CA SER A 208 -6.32 13.64 -9.66
C SER A 208 -7.31 12.98 -10.63
N MET A 209 -6.89 11.95 -11.39
CA MET A 209 -7.72 11.25 -12.37
C MET A 209 -8.87 10.49 -11.72
N PHE A 210 -8.62 9.86 -10.57
CA PHE A 210 -9.63 9.08 -9.86
C PHE A 210 -10.34 9.85 -8.76
N THR A 211 -10.00 11.15 -8.57
CA THR A 211 -10.61 11.98 -7.52
C THR A 211 -10.65 11.27 -6.16
N SER A 212 -9.52 10.66 -5.79
CA SER A 212 -9.31 9.86 -4.57
C SER A 212 -8.05 10.30 -3.84
N PHE A 213 -7.98 10.09 -2.52
CA PHE A 213 -6.72 10.21 -1.81
C PHE A 213 -5.79 9.07 -2.24
N VAL A 214 -4.52 9.39 -2.45
CA VAL A 214 -3.47 8.37 -2.71
C VAL A 214 -2.34 8.57 -1.72
N ALA A 215 -2.02 7.52 -0.96
CA ALA A 215 -0.92 7.50 -0.01
C ALA A 215 0.08 6.41 -0.39
N HIS A 216 1.34 6.76 -0.53
CA HIS A 216 2.42 5.85 -0.91
C HIS A 216 3.45 5.76 0.22
N SER A 217 3.61 4.56 0.78
CA SER A 217 4.66 4.21 1.74
C SER A 217 5.75 3.40 1.04
N ASN A 218 7.01 3.80 1.18
CA ASN A 218 8.14 3.11 0.59
C ASN A 218 9.19 2.80 1.65
N ARG A 219 9.83 1.63 1.53
CA ARG A 219 10.94 1.30 2.44
C ARG A 219 12.17 2.18 2.16
N VAL A 220 13.08 2.22 3.13
CA VAL A 220 14.34 2.94 3.05
C VAL A 220 15.51 2.02 3.44
N GLY A 221 16.72 2.40 3.09
CA GLY A 221 17.94 1.73 3.49
C GLY A 221 18.52 0.81 2.42
N TYR A 222 19.43 -0.05 2.84
CA TYR A 222 20.16 -0.97 1.95
C TYR A 222 19.87 -2.42 2.32
N GLU A 223 19.73 -3.27 1.31
CA GLU A 223 19.57 -4.70 1.47
C GLU A 223 20.16 -5.42 0.27
N ASP A 224 21.10 -6.31 0.51
CA ASP A 224 21.73 -7.15 -0.52
C ASP A 224 22.19 -6.37 -1.76
N GLY A 225 22.82 -5.21 -1.55
CA GLY A 225 23.30 -4.32 -2.63
C GLY A 225 22.23 -3.42 -3.25
N LEU A 226 20.96 -3.57 -2.89
CA LEU A 226 19.89 -2.69 -3.32
C LEU A 226 19.74 -1.51 -2.37
N HIS A 227 19.58 -0.33 -2.94
CA HIS A 227 19.27 0.90 -2.22
C HIS A 227 17.79 1.25 -2.36
N PHE A 228 17.07 1.40 -1.26
CA PHE A 228 15.67 1.84 -1.20
C PHE A 228 15.61 3.28 -0.72
N TRP A 229 14.88 4.13 -1.44
CA TRP A 229 15.03 5.58 -1.33
C TRP A 229 14.04 6.27 -0.37
N GLY A 230 13.01 5.59 0.14
CA GLY A 230 12.01 6.19 1.03
C GLY A 230 11.05 7.13 0.31
N GLY A 231 10.96 8.41 0.73
CA GLY A 231 10.16 9.43 0.04
C GLY A 231 8.67 9.13 0.02
N ALA A 232 8.09 8.79 1.18
CA ALA A 232 6.65 8.57 1.32
C ALA A 232 5.85 9.82 0.89
N THR A 233 4.71 9.65 0.22
CA THR A 233 3.90 10.77 -0.27
C THR A 233 2.41 10.58 0.00
N VAL A 234 1.69 11.67 0.19
CA VAL A 234 0.23 11.69 0.26
C VAL A 234 -0.30 12.78 -0.68
N PHE A 235 -1.19 12.40 -1.59
CA PHE A 235 -1.88 13.30 -2.50
C PHE A 235 -3.37 13.36 -2.18
N ASP A 236 -3.93 14.55 -2.30
CA ASP A 236 -5.37 14.79 -2.16
C ASP A 236 -6.14 14.48 -3.46
N PRO A 237 -7.50 14.46 -3.44
CA PRO A 237 -8.32 14.16 -4.62
C PRO A 237 -8.21 15.16 -5.78
N ASN A 238 -7.49 16.28 -5.63
CA ASN A 238 -7.17 17.21 -6.71
C ASN A 238 -5.76 16.97 -7.26
N GLY A 239 -5.00 16.03 -6.69
CA GLY A 239 -3.60 15.76 -7.03
C GLY A 239 -2.62 16.73 -6.35
N GLU A 240 -3.04 17.46 -5.31
CA GLU A 240 -2.12 18.27 -4.53
C GLU A 240 -1.37 17.42 -3.50
N GLU A 241 -0.05 17.60 -3.40
CA GLU A 241 0.77 16.93 -2.38
C GLU A 241 0.50 17.56 -1.02
N ILE A 242 0.03 16.74 -0.07
CA ILE A 242 -0.30 17.19 1.29
C ILE A 242 0.70 16.70 2.34
N ALA A 243 1.53 15.72 2.01
CA ALA A 243 2.66 15.30 2.83
C ALA A 243 3.73 14.62 1.97
N HIS A 244 5.00 14.82 2.38
CA HIS A 244 6.17 14.19 1.78
C HIS A 244 7.17 13.80 2.86
N GLY A 245 7.63 12.56 2.84
CA GLY A 245 8.69 12.05 3.71
C GLY A 245 10.10 12.32 3.17
N PRO A 246 11.11 12.29 4.03
CA PRO A 246 12.49 12.48 3.59
C PRO A 246 12.95 11.34 2.68
N TYR A 247 13.96 11.61 1.84
CA TYR A 247 14.68 10.57 1.12
C TYR A 247 15.81 10.01 1.97
N ASN A 248 16.06 8.70 1.84
CA ASN A 248 17.20 7.98 2.40
C ASN A 248 17.25 7.93 3.94
N GLU A 249 16.17 8.27 4.62
CA GLU A 249 16.10 8.29 6.08
C GLU A 249 14.90 7.50 6.60
N GLU A 250 15.04 6.85 7.75
CA GLU A 250 13.90 6.30 8.48
C GLU A 250 13.05 7.44 9.06
N ALA A 251 11.74 7.37 8.84
CA ALA A 251 10.83 8.42 9.29
C ALA A 251 9.39 7.92 9.45
N ILE A 252 8.58 8.68 10.15
CA ILE A 252 7.12 8.63 10.07
C ILE A 252 6.61 9.94 9.48
N THR A 253 5.93 9.85 8.33
CA THR A 253 5.33 11.01 7.68
C THR A 253 3.87 11.10 8.08
N TYR A 254 3.49 12.16 8.78
CA TYR A 254 2.15 12.40 9.27
C TYR A 254 1.35 13.28 8.34
N SER A 255 0.05 12.97 8.18
CA SER A 255 -0.89 13.75 7.39
C SER A 255 -2.30 13.67 7.96
N GLN A 256 -3.13 14.69 7.74
CA GLN A 256 -4.54 14.66 8.07
C GLN A 256 -5.38 14.80 6.79
N LEU A 257 -6.17 13.78 6.47
CA LEU A 257 -7.08 13.78 5.33
C LEU A 257 -8.44 14.33 5.75
N ASP A 258 -8.91 15.42 5.11
CA ASP A 258 -10.31 15.88 5.23
C ASP A 258 -11.19 15.11 4.24
N LEU A 259 -11.86 14.06 4.68
CA LEU A 259 -12.67 13.19 3.84
C LEU A 259 -13.86 13.90 3.16
N ASN A 260 -14.26 15.09 3.65
CA ASN A 260 -15.25 15.92 2.96
C ASN A 260 -14.73 16.47 1.62
N GLN A 261 -13.43 16.48 1.43
CA GLN A 261 -12.82 16.92 0.16
C GLN A 261 -13.25 16.03 -1.00
N LEU A 262 -13.43 14.71 -0.77
CA LEU A 262 -13.97 13.79 -1.79
C LEU A 262 -15.30 14.29 -2.36
N ARG A 263 -16.23 14.64 -1.48
CA ARG A 263 -17.54 15.17 -1.90
C ARG A 263 -17.39 16.47 -2.71
N ARG A 264 -16.54 17.40 -2.25
CA ARG A 264 -16.32 18.69 -2.94
C ARG A 264 -15.68 18.48 -4.32
N THR A 265 -14.64 17.63 -4.40
CA THR A 265 -13.94 17.36 -5.66
C THR A 265 -14.84 16.61 -6.65
N ARG A 266 -15.54 15.56 -6.21
CA ARG A 266 -16.44 14.75 -7.07
C ARG A 266 -17.71 15.50 -7.51
N ALA A 267 -18.15 16.50 -6.74
CA ALA A 267 -19.22 17.39 -7.18
C ALA A 267 -18.78 18.32 -8.33
N ARG A 268 -17.51 18.74 -8.34
CA ARG A 268 -16.91 19.56 -9.39
C ARG A 268 -16.46 18.74 -10.59
N LEU A 269 -15.89 17.55 -10.33
CA LEU A 269 -15.35 16.61 -11.32
C LEU A 269 -16.00 15.24 -11.12
N PRO A 270 -17.18 15.00 -11.65
CA PRO A 270 -17.96 13.77 -11.40
C PRO A 270 -17.49 12.57 -12.25
N LEU A 271 -16.19 12.35 -12.36
CA LEU A 271 -15.58 11.38 -13.27
C LEU A 271 -16.08 9.96 -13.01
N LEU A 272 -16.20 9.54 -11.73
CA LEU A 272 -16.70 8.21 -11.39
C LEU A 272 -18.17 8.01 -11.78
N ARG A 273 -18.99 9.06 -11.65
CA ARG A 273 -20.40 9.01 -12.07
C ARG A 273 -20.55 8.84 -13.59
N ASP A 274 -19.67 9.51 -14.34
CA ASP A 274 -19.76 9.61 -15.79
C ASP A 274 -18.92 8.53 -16.50
N GLU A 275 -18.20 7.68 -15.73
CA GLU A 275 -17.38 6.61 -16.29
C GLU A 275 -18.24 5.55 -17.01
N ARG A 276 -17.84 5.22 -18.22
CA ARG A 276 -18.53 4.27 -19.08
C ARG A 276 -17.97 2.87 -19.00
N THR A 277 -18.10 2.24 -17.84
CA THR A 277 -17.57 0.89 -17.56
C THR A 277 -18.00 -0.15 -18.60
N ASN A 278 -19.24 -0.06 -19.10
CA ASN A 278 -19.73 -0.97 -20.14
C ASN A 278 -18.94 -0.84 -21.45
N LEU A 279 -18.54 0.37 -21.83
CA LEU A 279 -17.68 0.59 -23.00
C LEU A 279 -16.31 -0.09 -22.81
N THR A 280 -15.70 0.13 -21.63
CA THR A 280 -14.40 -0.48 -21.27
C THR A 280 -14.47 -2.01 -21.37
N VAL A 281 -15.50 -2.63 -20.77
CA VAL A 281 -15.70 -4.10 -20.84
C VAL A 281 -15.88 -4.57 -22.27
N ALA A 282 -16.73 -3.91 -23.08
CA ALA A 282 -16.96 -4.28 -24.47
C ALA A 282 -15.68 -4.21 -25.32
N GLU A 283 -14.88 -3.15 -25.14
CA GLU A 283 -13.62 -2.99 -25.88
C GLU A 283 -12.56 -3.99 -25.43
N LEU A 284 -12.44 -4.30 -24.14
CA LEU A 284 -11.56 -5.36 -23.66
C LEU A 284 -11.95 -6.72 -24.22
N GLN A 285 -13.24 -7.07 -24.24
CA GLN A 285 -13.73 -8.32 -24.86
C GLN A 285 -13.39 -8.38 -26.34
N ARG A 286 -13.61 -7.29 -27.09
CA ARG A 286 -13.25 -7.20 -28.51
C ARG A 286 -11.74 -7.39 -28.76
N ILE A 287 -10.90 -6.84 -27.88
CA ILE A 287 -9.42 -6.95 -27.99
C ILE A 287 -8.97 -8.39 -27.72
N LEU A 288 -9.55 -9.06 -26.70
CA LEU A 288 -9.21 -10.43 -26.34
C LEU A 288 -9.65 -11.47 -27.39
N GLN A 289 -10.57 -11.14 -28.29
CA GLN A 289 -11.03 -12.00 -29.39
C GLN A 289 -10.17 -11.90 -30.66
N LYS A 290 -9.16 -11.03 -30.70
CA LYS A 290 -8.18 -10.92 -31.79
C LYS A 290 -7.01 -11.88 -31.62
#